data_4521dda2d0a71d5ed0b30fa59a064e13
#
_entry.id   4521dda2d0a71d5ed0b30fa59a064e13
#
_cell.length_a   1.000
_cell.length_b   1.000
_cell.length_c   1.000
_cell.angle_alpha   90.00
_cell.angle_beta   90.00
_cell.angle_gamma   90.00
#
_symmetry.space_group_name_H-M   'P 1'
#
loop_
_entity.id
_entity.type
_entity.pdbx_description
1 polymer ?
#
loop_
_entity_poly.entity_id
_entity_poly.type
_entity_poly.pdbx_seq_one_letter_code
_entity_poly.pdbx_strand_id
1 'polypeptide(L)'
;IIRFNKAHVGNKYERISRSMGLPGSSDLSVVIENLNNEIGLPKNLGEMGIVEDMIPELAQHSVVDVCSFTNPVIPTLEDYEKLFVEAIG
;
A
#
# COMPACT_ATOMS: atom_id res chain seq x y z
N ILE A 1 -0.24 -1.38 0.73
CA ILE A 1 0.59 -1.00 1.90
C ILE A 1 -0.26 -0.59 3.11
N ILE A 2 -1.28 0.25 2.96
CA ILE A 2 -2.12 0.68 4.11
C ILE A 2 -2.71 -0.53 4.84
N ARG A 3 -3.32 -1.48 4.12
CA ARG A 3 -3.85 -2.72 4.72
C ARG A 3 -2.76 -3.59 5.34
N PHE A 4 -1.61 -3.69 4.70
CA PHE A 4 -0.46 -4.44 5.21
C PHE A 4 0.04 -3.90 6.56
N ASN A 5 0.11 -2.59 6.71
CA ASN A 5 0.58 -1.93 7.92
C ASN A 5 -0.44 -1.89 9.06
N LYS A 6 -1.72 -2.13 8.79
CA LYS A 6 -2.82 -1.86 9.72
C LYS A 6 -2.63 -2.43 11.12
N ALA A 7 -2.12 -3.65 11.24
CA ALA A 7 -1.91 -4.30 12.54
C ALA A 7 -0.71 -3.73 13.34
N HIS A 8 0.10 -2.86 12.73
CA HIS A 8 1.37 -2.38 13.29
C HIS A 8 1.39 -0.87 13.54
N VAL A 9 0.28 -0.17 13.35
CA VAL A 9 0.22 1.31 13.43
C VAL A 9 -0.55 1.85 14.65
N GLY A 10 -1.10 0.97 15.50
CA GLY A 10 -1.91 1.39 16.65
C GLY A 10 -3.09 2.27 16.20
N ASN A 11 -3.21 3.45 16.82
CA ASN A 11 -4.28 4.41 16.50
C ASN A 11 -3.91 5.45 15.43
N LYS A 12 -2.79 5.29 14.73
CA LYS A 12 -2.32 6.30 13.78
C LYS A 12 -3.29 6.51 12.62
N TYR A 13 -3.90 5.43 12.10
CA TYR A 13 -4.89 5.53 11.02
C TYR A 13 -6.18 6.22 11.47
N GLU A 14 -6.61 5.97 12.69
CA GLU A 14 -7.73 6.71 13.31
C GLU A 14 -7.43 8.21 13.38
N ARG A 15 -6.22 8.57 13.82
CA ARG A 15 -5.78 9.97 13.89
C ARG A 15 -5.73 10.63 12.52
N ILE A 16 -5.23 9.91 11.50
CA ILE A 16 -5.19 10.40 10.11
C ILE A 16 -6.62 10.64 9.61
N SER A 17 -7.51 9.66 9.78
CA SER A 17 -8.92 9.79 9.36
C SER A 17 -9.60 11.01 10.00
N ARG A 18 -9.42 11.21 11.30
CA ARG A 18 -9.95 12.38 12.00
C ARG A 18 -9.37 13.69 11.49
N SER A 19 -8.08 13.72 11.17
CA SER A 19 -7.42 14.90 10.58
C SER A 19 -7.94 15.22 9.18
N MET A 20 -8.46 14.23 8.46
CA MET A 20 -9.13 14.40 7.16
C MET A 20 -10.61 14.81 7.30
N GLY A 21 -11.12 15.00 8.51
CA GLY A 21 -12.53 15.30 8.75
C GLY A 21 -13.45 14.09 8.66
N LEU A 22 -12.92 12.87 8.78
CA LEU A 22 -13.64 11.62 8.68
C LEU A 22 -13.81 10.97 10.07
N PRO A 23 -14.81 10.07 10.25
CA PRO A 23 -14.90 9.26 11.46
C PRO A 23 -13.62 8.44 11.69
N GLY A 24 -13.20 8.30 12.96
CA GLY A 24 -12.02 7.50 13.30
C GLY A 24 -12.14 6.01 12.94
N SER A 25 -13.36 5.51 12.78
CA SER A 25 -13.66 4.14 12.34
C SER A 25 -13.56 3.93 10.82
N SER A 26 -13.23 4.97 10.04
CA SER A 26 -13.12 4.88 8.57
C SER A 26 -12.04 3.87 8.16
N ASP A 27 -12.30 3.13 7.09
CA ASP A 27 -11.27 2.32 6.43
C ASP A 27 -10.40 3.23 5.55
N LEU A 28 -9.23 3.60 6.05
CA LEU A 28 -8.34 4.53 5.39
C LEU A 28 -7.89 4.01 4.01
N SER A 29 -7.76 2.68 3.83
CA SER A 29 -7.39 2.11 2.52
C SER A 29 -8.45 2.40 1.47
N VAL A 30 -9.72 2.28 1.82
CA VAL A 30 -10.86 2.59 0.95
C VAL A 30 -10.96 4.10 0.67
N VAL A 31 -10.74 4.92 1.69
CA VAL A 31 -10.74 6.39 1.54
C VAL A 31 -9.69 6.84 0.52
N ILE A 32 -8.46 6.31 0.62
CA ILE A 32 -7.38 6.66 -0.31
C ILE A 32 -7.64 6.09 -1.70
N GLU A 33 -8.19 4.88 -1.82
CA GLU A 33 -8.58 4.31 -3.11
C GLU A 33 -9.61 5.18 -3.83
N ASN A 34 -10.64 5.63 -3.11
CA ASN A 34 -11.64 6.55 -3.66
C ASN A 34 -11.02 7.87 -4.09
N LEU A 35 -10.14 8.46 -3.28
CA LEU A 35 -9.42 9.68 -3.65
C LEU A 35 -8.60 9.48 -4.93
N ASN A 36 -7.86 8.40 -5.04
CA ASN A 36 -7.07 8.07 -6.23
C ASN A 36 -7.95 7.98 -7.48
N ASN A 37 -9.13 7.38 -7.36
CA ASN A 37 -10.10 7.29 -8.45
C ASN A 37 -10.61 8.68 -8.85
N GLU A 38 -10.93 9.54 -7.89
CA GLU A 38 -11.42 10.90 -8.14
C GLU A 38 -10.41 11.78 -8.88
N ILE A 39 -9.12 11.64 -8.55
CA ILE A 39 -8.04 12.42 -9.19
C ILE A 39 -7.48 11.74 -10.45
N GLY A 40 -8.03 10.62 -10.87
CA GLY A 40 -7.70 9.96 -12.14
C GLY A 40 -6.40 9.17 -12.13
N LEU A 41 -5.93 8.71 -10.96
CA LEU A 41 -4.79 7.81 -10.90
C LEU A 41 -5.15 6.40 -11.40
N PRO A 42 -4.19 5.65 -11.95
CA PRO A 42 -4.41 4.26 -12.31
C PRO A 42 -4.92 3.44 -11.11
N LYS A 43 -5.85 2.53 -11.34
CA LYS A 43 -6.45 1.72 -10.27
C LYS A 43 -5.48 0.70 -9.68
N ASN A 44 -4.59 0.19 -10.51
CA ASN A 44 -3.66 -0.87 -10.16
C ASN A 44 -2.41 -0.81 -11.05
N LEU A 45 -1.41 -1.61 -10.71
CA LEU A 45 -0.17 -1.67 -11.48
C LEU A 45 -0.36 -2.34 -12.85
N GLY A 46 -1.37 -3.22 -13.00
CA GLY A 46 -1.69 -3.85 -14.28
C GLY A 46 -2.07 -2.83 -15.34
N GLU A 47 -2.83 -1.79 -14.97
CA GLU A 47 -3.17 -0.68 -15.87
C GLU A 47 -1.92 0.12 -16.30
N MET A 48 -0.85 0.07 -15.52
CA MET A 48 0.43 0.72 -15.81
C MET A 48 1.37 -0.17 -16.65
N GLY A 49 0.95 -1.37 -17.02
CA GLY A 49 1.75 -2.31 -17.81
C GLY A 49 2.64 -3.23 -17.00
N ILE A 50 2.48 -3.28 -15.68
CA ILE A 50 3.20 -4.24 -14.82
C ILE A 50 2.51 -5.60 -14.91
N VAL A 51 3.31 -6.63 -15.15
CA VAL A 51 2.85 -8.03 -15.27
C VAL A 51 3.52 -8.91 -14.24
N GLU A 52 2.93 -10.09 -13.98
CA GLU A 52 3.42 -11.02 -12.95
C GLU A 52 4.89 -11.42 -13.12
N ASP A 53 5.38 -11.56 -14.35
CA ASP A 53 6.77 -11.92 -14.65
C ASP A 53 7.80 -10.89 -14.11
N MET A 54 7.36 -9.67 -13.86
CA MET A 54 8.20 -8.61 -13.29
C MET A 54 8.30 -8.68 -11.77
N ILE A 55 7.41 -9.40 -11.09
CA ILE A 55 7.31 -9.40 -9.62
C ILE A 55 8.60 -9.79 -8.92
N PRO A 56 9.32 -10.87 -9.30
CA PRO A 56 10.55 -11.26 -8.61
C PRO A 56 11.61 -10.15 -8.59
N GLU A 57 11.80 -9.47 -9.71
CA GLU A 57 12.76 -8.36 -9.80
C GLU A 57 12.30 -7.14 -8.99
N LEU A 58 11.03 -6.77 -9.11
CA LEU A 58 10.45 -5.65 -8.36
C LEU A 58 10.53 -5.88 -6.84
N ALA A 59 10.24 -7.09 -6.38
CA ALA A 59 10.33 -7.45 -4.99
C ALA A 59 11.77 -7.37 -4.46
N GLN A 60 12.75 -7.86 -5.23
CA GLN A 60 14.17 -7.77 -4.87
C GLN A 60 14.65 -6.32 -4.74
N HIS A 61 14.25 -5.44 -5.64
CA HIS A 61 14.57 -4.01 -5.56
C HIS A 61 13.89 -3.34 -4.37
N SER A 62 12.65 -3.73 -4.07
CA SER A 62 11.88 -3.16 -2.95
C SER A 62 12.47 -3.50 -1.58
N VAL A 63 12.99 -4.72 -1.40
CA VAL A 63 13.60 -5.15 -0.12
C VAL A 63 14.79 -4.29 0.29
N VAL A 64 15.57 -3.84 -0.68
CA VAL A 64 16.79 -3.03 -0.44
C VAL A 64 16.54 -1.53 -0.52
N ASP A 65 15.32 -1.11 -0.85
CA ASP A 65 14.95 0.30 -0.90
C ASP A 65 14.95 0.89 0.51
N VAL A 66 15.52 2.09 0.65
CA VAL A 66 15.64 2.77 1.94
C VAL A 66 14.29 3.02 2.62
N CYS A 67 13.23 3.21 1.84
CA CYS A 67 11.88 3.41 2.35
C CYS A 67 11.31 2.17 3.06
N SER A 68 11.81 0.98 2.76
CA SER A 68 11.42 -0.26 3.45
C SER A 68 11.78 -0.22 4.94
N PHE A 69 12.92 0.39 5.29
CA PHE A 69 13.42 0.40 6.67
C PHE A 69 12.66 1.36 7.59
N THR A 70 11.88 2.28 7.03
CA THR A 70 11.06 3.24 7.77
C THR A 70 9.58 2.87 7.82
N ASN A 71 9.20 1.78 7.18
CA ASN A 71 7.83 1.27 7.26
C ASN A 71 7.53 0.74 8.68
N PRO A 72 6.30 0.88 9.21
CA PRO A 72 5.93 0.38 10.55
C PRO A 72 6.28 -1.09 10.81
N VAL A 73 6.25 -1.91 9.78
CA VAL A 73 6.78 -3.27 9.77
C VAL A 73 7.67 -3.43 8.54
N ILE A 74 8.88 -3.97 8.71
CA ILE A 74 9.81 -4.15 7.58
C ILE A 74 9.33 -5.35 6.75
N PRO A 75 8.88 -5.14 5.49
CA PRO A 75 8.41 -6.24 4.66
C PRO A 75 9.55 -7.18 4.27
N THR A 76 9.27 -8.47 4.26
CA THR A 76 10.18 -9.49 3.71
C THR A 76 10.05 -9.53 2.18
N LEU A 77 10.95 -10.27 1.52
CA LEU A 77 10.84 -10.53 0.07
C LEU A 77 9.48 -11.15 -0.29
N GLU A 78 9.05 -12.16 0.48
CA GLU A 78 7.75 -12.82 0.28
C GLU A 78 6.58 -11.86 0.48
N ASP A 79 6.67 -10.96 1.45
CA ASP A 79 5.66 -9.91 1.65
C ASP A 79 5.55 -9.00 0.43
N TYR A 80 6.68 -8.58 -0.15
CA TYR A 80 6.68 -7.77 -1.36
C TYR A 80 6.10 -8.50 -2.56
N GLU A 81 6.43 -9.78 -2.75
CA GLU A 81 5.85 -10.58 -3.82
C GLU A 81 4.31 -10.62 -3.71
N LYS A 82 3.78 -10.88 -2.52
CA LYS A 82 2.33 -10.87 -2.27
C LYS A 82 1.71 -9.49 -2.51
N LEU A 83 2.36 -8.43 -2.04
CA LEU A 83 1.89 -7.06 -2.23
C LEU A 83 1.85 -6.68 -3.71
N PHE A 84 2.82 -7.10 -4.50
CA PHE A 84 2.81 -6.86 -5.94
C PHE A 84 1.72 -7.64 -6.66
N VAL A 85 1.48 -8.90 -6.29
CA VAL A 85 0.35 -9.69 -6.83
C VAL A 85 -0.98 -8.97 -6.57
N GLU A 86 -1.21 -8.50 -5.36
CA GLU A 86 -2.42 -7.73 -5.02
C GLU A 86 -2.49 -6.40 -5.79
N ALA A 87 -1.36 -5.72 -5.97
CA ALA A 87 -1.31 -4.41 -6.60
C ALA A 87 -1.49 -4.46 -8.13
N ILE A 88 -1.20 -5.59 -8.76
CA ILE A 88 -1.48 -5.79 -10.20
C ILE A 88 -2.99 -5.86 -10.46
N GLY A 89 -3.74 -6.38 -9.53
CA GLY A 89 -5.21 -6.45 -9.62
C GLY A 89 -5.74 -7.82 -9.98
#